data_21a3a0af7bfcf670d3ced9c4b5f057d3
#
_entry.id   21a3a0af7bfcf670d3ced9c4b5f057d3
#
_cell.length_a   1.000
_cell.length_b   1.000
_cell.length_c   1.000
_cell.angle_alpha   90.00
_cell.angle_beta   90.00
_cell.angle_gamma   90.00
#
_symmetry.space_group_name_H-M   'P 1'
#
loop_
_entity.id
_entity.type
_entity.pdbx_description
1 polymer ?
#
loop_
_entity_poly.entity_id
_entity_poly.type
_entity_poly.pdbx_seq_one_letter_code
_entity_poly.pdbx_strand_id
1 'polypeptide(L)'
;DPGGCEGILKNVLDYRRQTGSTVLFVTHSMDDAARIADRLIVFHEGGIAMDGTPDEVFSRARELTEMGLDVPQPAAIAAALRERGAALPESVYTAQQLHEAVLALLRKGGRD
;
A
#
# COMPACT_ATOMS: atom_id res chain seq x y z
N ASP A 1 -15.98 9.41 6.93
CA ASP A 1 -16.91 8.78 6.01
C ASP A 1 -16.14 8.20 4.81
N PRO A 2 -16.09 6.87 4.71
CA PRO A 2 -15.33 6.23 3.61
C PRO A 2 -15.76 6.70 2.22
N GLY A 3 -17.05 6.92 2.01
CA GLY A 3 -17.56 7.39 0.71
C GLY A 3 -17.09 8.80 0.39
N GLY A 4 -17.01 9.67 1.41
CA GLY A 4 -16.51 11.02 1.24
C GLY A 4 -15.03 11.06 0.88
N CYS A 5 -14.25 10.22 1.53
CA CYS A 5 -12.83 10.12 1.25
C CYS A 5 -12.54 9.69 -0.19
N GLU A 6 -13.27 8.70 -0.68
CA GLU A 6 -13.10 8.24 -2.05
C GLU A 6 -13.42 9.31 -3.08
N GLY A 7 -14.47 10.11 -2.84
CA GLY A 7 -14.83 11.23 -3.71
C GLY A 7 -13.73 12.28 -3.75
N ILE A 8 -13.17 12.62 -2.59
CA ILE A 8 -12.08 13.59 -2.48
C ILE A 8 -10.85 13.09 -3.22
N LEU A 9 -10.49 11.82 -3.03
CA LEU A 9 -9.32 11.23 -3.70
C LEU A 9 -9.46 11.26 -5.21
N LYS A 10 -10.64 10.92 -5.71
CA LYS A 10 -10.91 10.97 -7.14
C LYS A 10 -10.74 12.38 -7.69
N ASN A 11 -11.27 13.38 -6.99
CA ASN A 11 -11.13 14.78 -7.40
C ASN A 11 -9.68 15.22 -7.45
N VAL A 12 -8.88 14.82 -6.46
CA VAL A 12 -7.46 15.14 -6.40
C VAL A 12 -6.72 14.51 -7.59
N LEU A 13 -6.99 13.24 -7.89
CA LEU A 13 -6.36 12.56 -9.02
C LEU A 13 -6.73 13.19 -10.36
N ASP A 14 -8.01 13.54 -10.53
CA ASP A 14 -8.48 14.20 -11.76
C ASP A 14 -7.81 15.55 -11.94
N TYR A 15 -7.71 16.35 -10.87
CA TYR A 15 -7.04 17.64 -10.89
C TYR A 15 -5.58 17.48 -11.31
N ARG A 16 -4.90 16.50 -10.74
CA ARG A 16 -3.51 16.23 -11.05
C ARG A 16 -3.33 15.85 -12.52
N ARG A 17 -4.20 15.01 -13.06
CA ARG A 17 -4.15 14.61 -14.47
C ARG A 17 -4.35 15.79 -15.40
N GLN A 18 -5.27 16.69 -15.05
CA GLN A 18 -5.62 17.84 -15.90
C GLN A 18 -4.54 18.92 -15.87
N THR A 19 -3.90 19.14 -14.74
CA THR A 19 -2.99 20.27 -14.55
C THR A 19 -1.51 19.88 -14.54
N GLY A 20 -1.21 18.59 -14.34
CA GLY A 20 0.17 18.14 -14.15
C GLY A 20 0.80 18.62 -12.86
N SER A 21 0.00 19.11 -11.92
CA SER A 21 0.47 19.68 -10.66
C SER A 21 0.97 18.63 -9.70
N THR A 22 1.90 19.03 -8.81
CA THR A 22 2.32 18.23 -7.69
C THR A 22 1.29 18.42 -6.56
N VAL A 23 0.78 17.35 -6.02
CA VAL A 23 -0.20 17.39 -4.93
C VAL A 23 0.39 16.73 -3.69
N LEU A 24 0.35 17.45 -2.57
CA LEU A 24 0.75 16.92 -1.28
C LEU A 24 -0.51 16.52 -0.51
N PHE A 25 -0.57 15.26 -0.11
CA PHE A 25 -1.73 14.72 0.60
C PHE A 25 -1.27 14.10 1.93
N VAL A 26 -1.88 14.56 3.02
CA VAL A 26 -1.57 14.05 4.37
C VAL A 26 -2.70 13.16 4.83
N THR A 27 -2.38 11.93 5.22
CA THR A 27 -3.42 10.98 5.64
C THR A 27 -2.86 10.00 6.68
N HIS A 28 -3.77 9.47 7.50
CA HIS A 28 -3.48 8.34 8.39
C HIS A 28 -3.85 7.01 7.72
N SER A 29 -4.57 7.07 6.61
CA SER A 29 -5.05 5.86 5.94
C SER A 29 -3.97 5.32 5.01
N MET A 30 -3.39 4.20 5.38
CA MET A 30 -2.39 3.55 4.56
C MET A 30 -2.98 2.96 3.28
N ASP A 31 -4.25 2.54 3.33
CA ASP A 31 -4.93 2.06 2.13
C ASP A 31 -5.09 3.16 1.09
N ASP A 32 -5.47 4.37 1.52
CA ASP A 32 -5.60 5.51 0.61
C ASP A 32 -4.22 5.88 0.04
N ALA A 33 -3.20 5.95 0.89
CA ALA A 33 -1.85 6.26 0.45
C ALA A 33 -1.36 5.24 -0.58
N ALA A 34 -1.65 3.96 -0.36
CA ALA A 34 -1.24 2.89 -1.27
C ALA A 34 -1.87 3.04 -2.66
N ARG A 35 -3.10 3.56 -2.71
CA ARG A 35 -3.84 3.67 -3.99
C ARG A 35 -3.43 4.87 -4.83
N ILE A 36 -3.02 5.97 -4.19
CA ILE A 36 -2.85 7.24 -4.93
C ILE A 36 -1.44 7.80 -4.94
N ALA A 37 -0.59 7.41 -4.01
CA ALA A 37 0.71 8.05 -3.86
C ALA A 37 1.71 7.56 -4.90
N ASP A 38 2.48 8.48 -5.45
CA ASP A 38 3.66 8.15 -6.26
C ASP A 38 4.91 8.10 -5.39
N ARG A 39 4.88 8.84 -4.29
CA ARG A 39 5.96 8.91 -3.32
C ARG A 39 5.36 9.03 -1.92
N LEU A 40 5.91 8.29 -0.99
CA LEU A 40 5.48 8.29 0.38
C LEU A 40 6.57 8.77 1.29
N ILE A 41 6.19 9.66 2.21
CA ILE A 41 7.08 10.10 3.28
C ILE A 41 6.41 9.73 4.59
N VAL A 42 7.07 8.88 5.35
CA VAL A 42 6.53 8.38 6.62
C VAL A 42 7.18 9.14 7.77
N PHE A 43 6.35 9.79 8.59
CA PHE A 43 6.81 10.50 9.77
C PHE A 43 6.62 9.64 11.02
N HIS A 44 7.63 9.65 11.87
CA HIS A 44 7.59 8.91 13.13
C HIS A 44 8.50 9.62 14.14
N GLU A 45 7.99 9.84 15.33
CA GLU A 45 8.71 10.49 16.43
C GLU A 45 9.37 11.81 16.04
N GLY A 46 8.64 12.61 15.27
CA GLY A 46 9.09 13.95 14.89
C GLY A 46 10.09 14.01 13.75
N GLY A 47 10.36 12.89 13.11
CA GLY A 47 11.29 12.83 12.00
C GLY A 47 10.80 12.00 10.85
N ILE A 48 11.55 11.99 9.77
CA ILE A 48 11.23 11.16 8.60
C ILE A 48 11.82 9.78 8.85
N ALA A 49 10.93 8.79 8.93
CA ALA A 49 11.33 7.39 9.12
C ALA A 49 11.60 6.68 7.80
N MET A 50 10.80 6.98 6.78
CA MET A 50 10.93 6.38 5.45
C MET A 50 10.56 7.39 4.40
N ASP A 51 11.17 7.27 3.22
CA ASP A 51 10.89 8.10 2.06
C ASP A 51 11.16 7.28 0.81
N GLY A 52 10.16 7.06 0.01
CA GLY A 52 10.32 6.27 -1.21
C GLY A 52 9.02 6.04 -1.94
N THR A 53 9.07 5.16 -2.93
CA THR A 53 7.87 4.76 -3.65
C THR A 53 6.99 3.86 -2.78
N PRO A 54 5.70 3.69 -3.13
CA PRO A 54 4.86 2.74 -2.40
C PRO A 54 5.47 1.34 -2.32
N ASP A 55 6.08 0.85 -3.39
CA ASP A 55 6.74 -0.45 -3.37
C ASP A 55 7.85 -0.50 -2.32
N GLU A 56 8.69 0.52 -2.27
CA GLU A 56 9.80 0.58 -1.32
C GLU A 56 9.32 0.64 0.12
N VAL A 57 8.31 1.48 0.39
CA VAL A 57 7.81 1.70 1.74
C VAL A 57 7.01 0.50 2.24
N PHE A 58 6.08 0.00 1.44
CA PHE A 58 5.19 -1.07 1.88
C PHE A 58 5.84 -2.46 1.85
N SER A 59 6.95 -2.62 1.12
CA SER A 59 7.73 -3.86 1.23
C SER A 59 8.41 -3.97 2.60
N ARG A 60 8.48 -2.86 3.33
CA ARG A 60 9.02 -2.83 4.70
C ARG A 60 7.90 -2.83 5.74
N ALA A 61 6.87 -3.63 5.50
CA ALA A 61 5.67 -3.70 6.36
C ALA A 61 6.01 -4.05 7.80
N ARG A 62 6.98 -4.94 8.03
CA ARG A 62 7.40 -5.32 9.37
C ARG A 62 7.94 -4.11 10.13
N GLU A 63 8.77 -3.30 9.49
CA GLU A 63 9.33 -2.10 10.11
C GLU A 63 8.24 -1.08 10.45
N LEU A 64 7.27 -0.91 9.54
CA LEU A 64 6.12 -0.03 9.79
C LEU A 64 5.33 -0.49 11.01
N THR A 65 5.08 -1.78 11.12
CA THR A 65 4.38 -2.37 12.25
C THR A 65 5.16 -2.19 13.55
N GLU A 66 6.46 -2.37 13.51
CA GLU A 66 7.33 -2.18 14.69
C GLU A 66 7.31 -0.73 15.19
N MET A 67 7.14 0.23 14.29
CA MET A 67 6.99 1.64 14.65
C MET A 67 5.58 1.98 15.18
N GLY A 68 4.67 1.00 15.21
CA GLY A 68 3.29 1.23 15.63
C GLY A 68 2.41 1.82 14.56
N LEU A 69 2.87 1.80 13.31
CA LEU A 69 2.10 2.32 12.18
C LEU A 69 1.33 1.19 11.51
N ASP A 70 0.19 1.54 10.94
CA ASP A 70 -0.58 0.58 10.16
C ASP A 70 0.05 0.37 8.80
N VAL A 71 -0.27 -0.75 8.18
CA VAL A 71 0.09 -1.03 6.79
C VAL A 71 -1.20 -1.22 6.01
N PRO A 72 -1.18 -1.08 4.67
CA PRO A 72 -2.37 -1.39 3.89
C PRO A 72 -2.82 -2.82 4.19
N GLN A 73 -4.13 -3.02 4.29
CA GLN A 73 -4.69 -4.31 4.64
C GLN A 73 -4.20 -5.44 3.72
N PRO A 74 -4.14 -5.25 2.38
CA PRO A 74 -3.59 -6.30 1.52
C PRO A 74 -2.13 -6.65 1.83
N ALA A 75 -1.32 -5.66 2.24
CA ALA A 75 0.07 -5.91 2.62
C ALA A 75 0.14 -6.75 3.89
N ALA A 76 -0.71 -6.47 4.86
CA ALA A 76 -0.77 -7.24 6.11
C ALA A 76 -1.19 -8.68 5.85
N ILE A 77 -2.18 -8.89 4.99
CA ILE A 77 -2.64 -10.23 4.63
C ILE A 77 -1.53 -11.00 3.92
N ALA A 78 -0.86 -10.36 2.96
CA ALA A 78 0.23 -11.00 2.22
C ALA A 78 1.39 -11.38 3.16
N ALA A 79 1.73 -10.51 4.11
CA ALA A 79 2.77 -10.79 5.09
C ALA A 79 2.41 -12.00 5.96
N ALA A 80 1.16 -12.09 6.41
CA ALA A 80 0.68 -13.21 7.21
C ALA A 80 0.75 -14.53 6.42
N LEU A 81 0.39 -14.48 5.15
CA LEU A 81 0.45 -15.66 4.29
C LEU A 81 1.90 -16.09 4.05
N ARG A 82 2.81 -15.13 3.87
CA ARG A 82 4.24 -15.45 3.70
C ARG A 82 4.81 -16.12 4.95
N GLU A 83 4.40 -15.70 6.12
CA GLU A 83 4.82 -16.32 7.39
C GLU A 83 4.37 -17.76 7.48
N ARG A 84 3.30 -18.13 6.79
CA ARG A 84 2.79 -19.48 6.74
C ARG A 84 3.36 -20.30 5.57
N GLY A 85 4.31 -19.73 4.85
CA GLY A 85 5.00 -20.43 3.79
C GLY A 85 4.53 -20.12 2.38
N ALA A 86 3.57 -19.22 2.21
CA ALA A 86 3.11 -18.84 0.88
C ALA A 86 4.18 -18.01 0.15
N ALA A 87 4.40 -18.32 -1.12
CA ALA A 87 5.43 -17.66 -1.93
C ALA A 87 4.84 -16.40 -2.61
N LEU A 88 4.52 -15.40 -1.80
CA LEU A 88 3.96 -14.14 -2.28
C LEU A 88 5.03 -13.04 -2.31
N PRO A 89 4.96 -12.11 -3.30
CA PRO A 89 5.88 -10.98 -3.35
C PRO A 89 5.72 -10.05 -2.15
N GLU A 90 6.81 -9.37 -1.78
CA GLU A 90 6.77 -8.38 -0.72
C GLU A 90 6.12 -7.06 -1.15
N SER A 91 6.00 -6.83 -2.44
CA SER A 91 5.45 -5.59 -3.00
C SER A 91 3.92 -5.62 -3.15
N VAL A 92 3.22 -6.50 -2.45
CA VAL A 92 1.77 -6.55 -2.45
C VAL A 92 1.24 -5.57 -1.42
N TYR A 93 0.53 -4.53 -1.87
CA TYR A 93 -0.05 -3.53 -0.98
C TYR A 93 -1.42 -3.02 -1.44
N THR A 94 -1.95 -3.53 -2.55
CA THR A 94 -3.32 -3.23 -2.99
C THR A 94 -4.13 -4.52 -3.09
N ALA A 95 -5.46 -4.37 -3.02
CA ALA A 95 -6.36 -5.53 -3.14
C ALA A 95 -6.18 -6.24 -4.48
N GLN A 96 -5.98 -5.48 -5.56
CA GLN A 96 -5.77 -6.06 -6.88
C GLN A 96 -4.49 -6.86 -6.95
N GLN A 97 -3.40 -6.32 -6.40
CA GLN A 97 -2.11 -7.03 -6.36
C GLN A 97 -2.22 -8.33 -5.57
N LEU A 98 -2.93 -8.28 -4.42
CA LEU A 98 -3.13 -9.46 -3.60
C LEU A 98 -3.92 -10.53 -4.36
N HIS A 99 -4.99 -10.11 -5.03
CA HIS A 99 -5.82 -11.00 -5.83
C HIS A 99 -5.00 -11.71 -6.91
N GLU A 100 -4.22 -10.94 -7.67
CA GLU A 100 -3.39 -11.50 -8.74
C GLU A 100 -2.32 -12.43 -8.20
N ALA A 101 -1.69 -12.07 -7.08
CA ALA A 101 -0.64 -12.88 -6.46
C ALA A 101 -1.20 -14.21 -5.96
N VAL A 102 -2.37 -14.19 -5.33
CA VAL A 102 -3.02 -15.41 -4.83
C VAL A 102 -3.46 -16.31 -5.98
N LEU A 103 -4.02 -15.73 -7.05
CA LEU A 103 -4.40 -16.51 -8.23
C LEU A 103 -3.18 -17.20 -8.86
N ALA A 104 -2.07 -16.49 -8.98
CA ALA A 104 -0.84 -17.07 -9.52
C ALA A 104 -0.35 -18.24 -8.66
N LEU A 105 -0.42 -18.08 -7.34
CA LEU A 105 -0.02 -19.13 -6.40
C LEU A 105 -0.92 -20.36 -6.53
N LEU A 106 -2.23 -20.16 -6.64
CA LEU A 106 -3.19 -21.25 -6.78
C LEU A 106 -3.02 -21.99 -8.11
N ARG A 107 -2.66 -21.29 -9.17
CA ARG A 107 -2.41 -21.93 -10.47
C ARG A 107 -1.21 -22.87 -10.39
N LYS A 108 -0.16 -22.46 -9.69
CA LYS A 108 1.02 -23.31 -9.49
C LYS A 108 0.69 -24.51 -8.61
N GLY A 109 0.00 -24.27 -7.50
CA GLY A 109 -0.38 -25.34 -6.57
C GLY A 109 -1.39 -26.32 -7.16
N GLY A 110 -2.28 -25.83 -8.02
CA GLY A 110 -3.31 -26.64 -8.61
C GLY A 110 -2.82 -27.68 -9.62
N ARG A 111 -1.56 -27.63 -9.96
CA ARG A 111 -0.97 -28.58 -10.90
C ARG A 111 -0.29 -29.77 -10.23
N ASP A 112 -0.16 -29.69 -8.93
CA ASP A 112 0.54 -30.73 -8.17
C ASP A 112 -0.41 -31.77 -7.56
#